data_270b6447d82ffe163f9d4eaa0cd4abd6
#
_entry.id   270b6447d82ffe163f9d4eaa0cd4abd6
#
_cell.length_a   1.000
_cell.length_b   1.000
_cell.length_c   1.000
_cell.angle_alpha   90.00
_cell.angle_beta   90.00
_cell.angle_gamma   90.00
#
_symmetry.space_group_name_H-M   'P 1'
#
loop_
_entity.id
_entity.type
_entity.pdbx_description
1 polymer ?
#
loop_
_entity_poly.entity_id
_entity_poly.type
_entity_poly.pdbx_seq_one_letter_code
_entity_poly.pdbx_strand_id
1 'polypeptide(L)'
;MGRFLRARLTRPWLISAVTRARPRPRRTRLYSWCVWIIAACLSALFAGLTSILAKAGVATTSSSVATALRTVVVATGAWGMAALVGSASSLGAIDARSLLFLVLSGLATGASWLCYFAALSRGNVSRVAPIDKLSTVLAIVLALILLGEPVSAWGAAGIVAITAGTLLMVEPSDLSGLPRALRGGGSWLVYALASALFAALTSILGKVGISGVDPTLGTAVRTVVVLAMAWVIVTVQGRLGDVREIPARELAFIVASGAATCASWLAYYHALKDGPASVVVPIDKLSILVTVAFSAAVFHERFTRRYLAGLAFLCAGTAAMVVA
;
A
#
# COMPACT_ATOMS: atom_id res chain seq x y z
N MET A 1 -36.25 -20.10 21.59
CA MET A 1 -35.16 -20.30 20.59
C MET A 1 -34.55 -18.97 20.16
N GLY A 2 -34.08 -18.13 21.10
CA GLY A 2 -33.62 -16.76 20.85
C GLY A 2 -32.45 -16.26 21.72
N ARG A 3 -31.72 -17.12 22.45
CA ARG A 3 -30.64 -16.71 23.36
C ARG A 3 -29.25 -17.30 23.03
N PHE A 4 -29.09 -18.10 22.00
CA PHE A 4 -27.81 -18.79 21.68
C PHE A 4 -26.92 -18.18 20.62
N LEU A 5 -27.32 -17.09 19.96
CA LEU A 5 -26.57 -16.47 18.84
C LEU A 5 -25.77 -15.21 19.19
N ARG A 6 -25.82 -14.71 20.45
CA ARG A 6 -25.06 -13.51 20.86
C ARG A 6 -23.68 -13.77 21.51
N ALA A 7 -23.27 -15.01 21.69
CA ALA A 7 -22.08 -15.33 22.50
C ALA A 7 -20.82 -15.74 21.71
N ARG A 8 -20.77 -15.60 20.38
CA ARG A 8 -19.63 -16.12 19.59
C ARG A 8 -18.83 -15.12 18.77
N LEU A 9 -19.06 -13.80 18.87
CA LEU A 9 -18.30 -12.79 18.11
C LEU A 9 -17.42 -11.85 18.92
N THR A 10 -17.37 -11.99 20.23
CA THR A 10 -16.41 -11.26 21.07
C THR A 10 -15.19 -12.12 21.31
N ARG A 11 -14.23 -12.12 20.39
CA ARG A 11 -12.89 -12.67 20.63
C ARG A 11 -12.09 -11.64 21.42
N PRO A 12 -11.91 -11.80 22.75
CA PRO A 12 -11.31 -10.77 23.63
C PRO A 12 -9.85 -10.44 23.30
N TRP A 13 -9.17 -11.27 22.54
CA TRP A 13 -7.76 -11.10 22.19
C TRP A 13 -7.50 -10.08 21.05
N LEU A 14 -8.46 -9.80 20.18
CA LEU A 14 -8.36 -8.73 19.17
C LEU A 14 -8.57 -7.34 19.79
N ILE A 15 -9.44 -7.25 20.79
CA ILE A 15 -9.83 -5.99 21.42
C ILE A 15 -8.78 -5.53 22.45
N SER A 16 -8.08 -6.45 23.15
CA SER A 16 -7.12 -6.09 24.20
C SER A 16 -5.85 -5.39 23.69
N ALA A 17 -5.53 -5.50 22.42
CA ALA A 17 -4.36 -4.83 21.82
C ALA A 17 -4.63 -3.34 21.50
N VAL A 18 -5.89 -2.95 21.31
CA VAL A 18 -6.30 -1.59 20.92
C VAL A 18 -6.70 -0.74 22.14
N THR A 19 -7.12 -1.35 23.26
CA THR A 19 -7.78 -0.62 24.36
C THR A 19 -6.89 -0.18 25.53
N ARG A 20 -5.56 -0.39 25.50
CA ARG A 20 -4.65 0.04 26.58
C ARG A 20 -3.97 1.40 26.39
N ALA A 21 -4.47 2.27 25.53
CA ALA A 21 -3.98 3.64 25.45
C ALA A 21 -4.67 4.51 26.54
N ARG A 22 -3.95 4.87 27.60
CA ARG A 22 -4.40 5.91 28.56
C ARG A 22 -4.72 7.20 27.78
N PRO A 23 -5.79 7.94 28.12
CA PRO A 23 -6.11 9.19 27.44
C PRO A 23 -4.97 10.21 27.63
N ARG A 24 -4.28 10.55 26.55
CA ARG A 24 -3.24 11.58 26.54
C ARG A 24 -3.88 12.97 26.64
N PRO A 25 -3.23 13.96 27.30
CA PRO A 25 -3.76 15.33 27.43
C PRO A 25 -3.99 15.98 26.06
N ARG A 26 -4.99 16.87 25.95
CA ARG A 26 -5.45 17.46 24.67
C ARG A 26 -4.34 18.06 23.78
N ARG A 27 -3.32 18.71 24.36
CA ARG A 27 -2.17 19.28 23.60
C ARG A 27 -1.32 18.22 22.92
N THR A 28 -1.09 17.08 23.56
CA THR A 28 -0.34 15.97 22.95
C THR A 28 -1.13 15.26 21.86
N ARG A 29 -2.47 15.31 21.91
CA ARG A 29 -3.34 14.77 20.87
C ARG A 29 -3.24 15.56 19.56
N LEU A 30 -3.33 16.90 19.60
CA LEU A 30 -3.20 17.76 18.42
C LEU A 30 -1.83 17.61 17.76
N TYR A 31 -0.76 17.57 18.56
CA TYR A 31 0.59 17.36 18.04
C TYR A 31 0.74 15.99 17.36
N SER A 32 0.22 14.94 17.99
CA SER A 32 0.21 13.59 17.40
C SER A 32 -0.58 13.52 16.08
N TRP A 33 -1.73 14.20 16.00
CA TRP A 33 -2.55 14.29 14.78
C TRP A 33 -1.79 14.93 13.62
N CYS A 34 -1.13 16.06 13.87
CA CYS A 34 -0.34 16.74 12.84
C CYS A 34 0.82 15.85 12.33
N VAL A 35 1.50 15.14 13.23
CA VAL A 35 2.69 14.35 12.87
C VAL A 35 2.36 13.18 11.93
N TRP A 36 1.36 12.36 12.23
CA TRP A 36 1.04 11.23 11.37
C TRP A 36 0.39 11.65 10.03
N ILE A 37 -0.38 12.77 10.00
CA ILE A 37 -0.91 13.32 8.75
C ILE A 37 0.23 13.80 7.86
N ILE A 38 1.20 14.55 8.42
CA ILE A 38 2.38 15.01 7.67
C ILE A 38 3.15 13.80 7.14
N ALA A 39 3.35 12.77 7.97
CA ALA A 39 4.02 11.55 7.54
C ALA A 39 3.25 10.84 6.42
N ALA A 40 1.93 10.76 6.48
CA ALA A 40 1.09 10.20 5.42
C ALA A 40 1.18 11.01 4.11
N CYS A 41 1.18 12.35 4.19
CA CYS A 41 1.36 13.23 3.03
C CYS A 41 2.76 13.09 2.42
N LEU A 42 3.81 12.99 3.24
CA LEU A 42 5.17 12.73 2.76
C LEU A 42 5.27 11.37 2.09
N SER A 43 4.62 10.34 2.65
CA SER A 43 4.52 9.03 2.01
C SER A 43 3.92 9.14 0.61
N ALA A 44 2.78 9.83 0.48
CA ALA A 44 2.11 10.03 -0.80
C ALA A 44 3.01 10.78 -1.82
N LEU A 45 3.72 11.81 -1.38
CA LEU A 45 4.65 12.56 -2.22
C LEU A 45 5.78 11.65 -2.75
N PHE A 46 6.46 10.92 -1.86
CA PHE A 46 7.53 10.02 -2.24
C PHE A 46 7.04 8.81 -3.05
N ALA A 47 5.83 8.31 -2.80
CA ALA A 47 5.21 7.26 -3.61
C ALA A 47 4.93 7.73 -5.05
N GLY A 48 4.46 8.98 -5.21
CA GLY A 48 4.31 9.60 -6.52
C GLY A 48 5.65 9.77 -7.24
N LEU A 49 6.67 10.27 -6.55
CA LEU A 49 8.03 10.39 -7.09
C LEU A 49 8.61 9.03 -7.48
N THR A 50 8.38 7.99 -6.66
CA THR A 50 8.74 6.60 -6.99
C THR A 50 8.19 6.17 -8.35
N SER A 51 6.91 6.42 -8.59
CA SER A 51 6.23 6.02 -9.84
C SER A 51 6.83 6.72 -11.06
N ILE A 52 7.17 8.00 -10.92
CA ILE A 52 7.79 8.81 -11.98
C ILE A 52 9.19 8.27 -12.31
N LEU A 53 10.03 8.10 -11.29
CA LEU A 53 11.39 7.60 -11.45
C LEU A 53 11.39 6.14 -11.96
N ALA A 54 10.46 5.31 -11.49
CA ALA A 54 10.31 3.94 -11.96
C ALA A 54 9.96 3.90 -13.46
N LYS A 55 9.06 4.78 -13.95
CA LYS A 55 8.73 4.87 -15.38
C LYS A 55 9.96 5.18 -16.22
N ALA A 56 10.84 6.05 -15.74
CA ALA A 56 12.09 6.38 -16.42
C ALA A 56 13.15 5.24 -16.34
N GLY A 57 13.09 4.41 -15.29
CA GLY A 57 14.03 3.30 -15.06
C GLY A 57 13.64 1.97 -15.72
N VAL A 58 12.47 1.88 -16.37
CA VAL A 58 11.96 0.64 -16.99
C VAL A 58 11.70 0.82 -18.49
N ALA A 59 12.52 1.59 -19.18
CA ALA A 59 12.38 1.76 -20.61
C ALA A 59 12.72 0.47 -21.38
N THR A 60 13.81 -0.21 -21.02
CA THR A 60 14.25 -1.49 -21.59
C THR A 60 14.31 -2.60 -20.55
N THR A 61 14.51 -2.25 -19.26
CA THR A 61 14.60 -3.20 -18.14
C THR A 61 13.24 -3.78 -17.80
N SER A 62 13.18 -5.10 -17.53
CA SER A 62 11.96 -5.73 -17.08
C SER A 62 11.47 -5.18 -15.73
N SER A 63 10.16 -4.98 -15.61
CA SER A 63 9.54 -4.42 -14.39
C SER A 63 9.83 -5.25 -13.13
N SER A 64 9.95 -6.59 -13.26
CA SER A 64 10.25 -7.48 -12.14
C SER A 64 11.67 -7.28 -11.64
N VAL A 65 12.66 -7.20 -12.55
CA VAL A 65 14.07 -6.96 -12.21
C VAL A 65 14.25 -5.57 -11.61
N ALA A 66 13.65 -4.54 -12.24
CA ALA A 66 13.67 -3.18 -11.70
C ALA A 66 13.08 -3.11 -10.28
N THR A 67 11.99 -3.87 -10.03
CA THR A 67 11.35 -3.96 -8.70
C THR A 67 12.26 -4.66 -7.69
N ALA A 68 12.90 -5.76 -8.07
CA ALA A 68 13.83 -6.48 -7.19
C ALA A 68 15.03 -5.61 -6.80
N LEU A 69 15.66 -4.95 -7.77
CA LEU A 69 16.79 -4.03 -7.51
C LEU A 69 16.38 -2.83 -6.64
N ARG A 70 15.23 -2.23 -6.95
CA ARG A 70 14.66 -1.16 -6.11
C ARG A 70 14.47 -1.64 -4.67
N THR A 71 14.00 -2.88 -4.46
CA THR A 71 13.78 -3.42 -3.13
C THR A 71 15.11 -3.65 -2.38
N VAL A 72 16.23 -3.92 -3.06
CA VAL A 72 17.57 -3.90 -2.44
C VAL A 72 17.88 -2.53 -1.84
N VAL A 73 17.62 -1.46 -2.62
CA VAL A 73 17.85 -0.09 -2.14
C VAL A 73 16.94 0.24 -0.96
N VAL A 74 15.68 -0.18 -1.01
CA VAL A 74 14.73 0.00 0.10
C VAL A 74 15.20 -0.74 1.35
N ALA A 75 15.65 -1.98 1.21
CA ALA A 75 16.14 -2.78 2.34
C ALA A 75 17.39 -2.16 2.97
N THR A 76 18.39 -1.80 2.17
CA THR A 76 19.60 -1.16 2.67
C THR A 76 19.33 0.19 3.33
N GLY A 77 18.44 1.00 2.74
CA GLY A 77 18.02 2.29 3.31
C GLY A 77 17.24 2.14 4.62
N ALA A 78 16.29 1.18 4.70
CA ALA A 78 15.50 0.95 5.90
C ALA A 78 16.36 0.42 7.06
N TRP A 79 17.27 -0.52 6.81
CA TRP A 79 18.20 -1.02 7.82
C TRP A 79 19.24 0.04 8.21
N GLY A 80 19.75 0.82 7.25
CA GLY A 80 20.62 1.97 7.52
C GLY A 80 19.93 2.99 8.44
N MET A 81 18.68 3.33 8.17
CA MET A 81 17.90 4.23 9.02
C MET A 81 17.64 3.62 10.40
N ALA A 82 17.31 2.32 10.49
CA ALA A 82 17.10 1.63 11.76
C ALA A 82 18.38 1.64 12.62
N ALA A 83 19.55 1.50 11.99
CA ALA A 83 20.85 1.60 12.66
C ALA A 83 21.13 3.04 13.13
N LEU A 84 20.90 4.05 12.29
CA LEU A 84 21.12 5.46 12.60
C LEU A 84 20.23 5.96 13.76
N VAL A 85 18.96 5.54 13.78
CA VAL A 85 18.01 5.89 14.85
C VAL A 85 18.23 5.04 16.11
N GLY A 86 19.08 3.98 16.03
CA GLY A 86 19.34 3.07 17.14
C GLY A 86 18.27 2.01 17.36
N SER A 87 17.20 1.98 16.54
CA SER A 87 16.10 1.02 16.69
C SER A 87 16.51 -0.41 16.33
N ALA A 88 17.60 -0.60 15.58
CA ALA A 88 18.14 -1.92 15.25
C ALA A 88 18.52 -2.74 16.49
N SER A 89 18.96 -2.09 17.58
CA SER A 89 19.29 -2.74 18.86
C SER A 89 18.08 -3.43 19.52
N SER A 90 16.87 -2.99 19.18
CA SER A 90 15.61 -3.54 19.70
C SER A 90 15.10 -4.75 18.90
N LEU A 91 15.86 -5.27 17.93
CA LEU A 91 15.46 -6.40 17.09
C LEU A 91 15.09 -7.65 17.91
N GLY A 92 15.91 -7.96 18.94
CA GLY A 92 15.67 -9.10 19.84
C GLY A 92 14.51 -8.89 20.81
N ALA A 93 13.98 -7.69 20.94
CA ALA A 93 12.84 -7.35 21.79
C ALA A 93 11.49 -7.38 21.04
N ILE A 94 11.48 -7.68 19.74
CA ILE A 94 10.26 -7.81 18.97
C ILE A 94 9.52 -9.07 19.44
N ASP A 95 8.28 -8.92 19.87
CA ASP A 95 7.45 -10.06 20.26
C ASP A 95 7.11 -10.93 19.04
N ALA A 96 6.96 -12.25 19.27
CA ALA A 96 6.71 -13.22 18.19
C ALA A 96 5.45 -12.90 17.37
N ARG A 97 4.44 -12.30 18.00
CA ARG A 97 3.20 -11.89 17.32
C ARG A 97 3.44 -10.75 16.34
N SER A 98 4.12 -9.67 16.76
CA SER A 98 4.48 -8.55 15.90
C SER A 98 5.35 -9.01 14.74
N LEU A 99 6.36 -9.86 15.01
CA LEU A 99 7.20 -10.44 13.98
C LEU A 99 6.39 -11.25 12.97
N LEU A 100 5.47 -12.10 13.43
CA LEU A 100 4.58 -12.87 12.55
C LEU A 100 3.77 -11.96 11.63
N PHE A 101 3.16 -10.90 12.16
CA PHE A 101 2.36 -9.97 11.35
C PHE A 101 3.21 -9.15 10.37
N LEU A 102 4.45 -8.77 10.73
CA LEU A 102 5.39 -8.13 9.81
C LEU A 102 5.79 -9.06 8.66
N VAL A 103 6.08 -10.33 8.96
CA VAL A 103 6.38 -11.36 7.95
C VAL A 103 5.18 -11.59 7.04
N LEU A 104 3.98 -11.77 7.61
CA LEU A 104 2.74 -11.94 6.82
C LEU A 104 2.45 -10.72 5.94
N SER A 105 2.70 -9.50 6.43
CA SER A 105 2.59 -8.28 5.63
C SER A 105 3.58 -8.26 4.45
N GLY A 106 4.82 -8.70 4.67
CA GLY A 106 5.82 -8.84 3.61
C GLY A 106 5.43 -9.89 2.57
N LEU A 107 4.95 -11.06 3.01
CA LEU A 107 4.44 -12.13 2.14
C LEU A 107 3.22 -11.67 1.34
N ALA A 108 2.29 -10.96 1.98
CA ALA A 108 1.13 -10.38 1.30
C ALA A 108 1.56 -9.40 0.19
N THR A 109 2.60 -8.58 0.43
CA THR A 109 3.17 -7.71 -0.61
C THR A 109 3.69 -8.53 -1.79
N GLY A 110 4.49 -9.56 -1.54
CA GLY A 110 5.01 -10.44 -2.59
C GLY A 110 3.90 -11.16 -3.33
N ALA A 111 2.88 -11.69 -2.63
CA ALA A 111 1.71 -12.32 -3.23
C ALA A 111 0.91 -11.33 -4.10
N SER A 112 0.74 -10.09 -3.64
CA SER A 112 0.12 -9.03 -4.44
C SER A 112 0.89 -8.81 -5.75
N TRP A 113 2.22 -8.70 -5.71
CA TRP A 113 3.04 -8.53 -6.92
C TRP A 113 2.97 -9.72 -7.86
N LEU A 114 3.03 -10.96 -7.33
CA LEU A 114 2.87 -12.17 -8.14
C LEU A 114 1.53 -12.18 -8.87
N CYS A 115 0.45 -11.88 -8.16
CA CYS A 115 -0.89 -11.78 -8.73
C CYS A 115 -0.98 -10.63 -9.75
N TYR A 116 -0.39 -9.46 -9.45
CA TYR A 116 -0.38 -8.32 -10.37
C TYR A 116 0.34 -8.64 -11.68
N PHE A 117 1.54 -9.21 -11.61
CA PHE A 117 2.27 -9.62 -12.82
C PHE A 117 1.56 -10.75 -13.58
N ALA A 118 0.93 -11.70 -12.86
CA ALA A 118 0.10 -12.74 -13.50
C ALA A 118 -1.14 -12.15 -14.18
N ALA A 119 -1.74 -11.09 -13.63
CA ALA A 119 -2.82 -10.36 -14.28
C ALA A 119 -2.33 -9.63 -15.54
N LEU A 120 -1.19 -8.93 -15.45
CA LEU A 120 -0.59 -8.22 -16.59
C LEU A 120 -0.19 -9.13 -17.74
N SER A 121 0.28 -10.37 -17.44
CA SER A 121 0.64 -11.34 -18.49
C SER A 121 -0.58 -11.90 -19.23
N ARG A 122 -1.78 -11.76 -18.70
CA ARG A 122 -3.04 -12.29 -19.26
C ARG A 122 -4.03 -11.21 -19.68
N GLY A 123 -3.80 -9.97 -19.28
CA GLY A 123 -4.67 -8.82 -19.54
C GLY A 123 -3.89 -7.56 -19.91
N ASN A 124 -4.60 -6.57 -20.42
CA ASN A 124 -4.00 -5.28 -20.76
C ASN A 124 -3.77 -4.44 -19.49
N VAL A 125 -2.70 -3.65 -19.46
CA VAL A 125 -2.36 -2.76 -18.34
C VAL A 125 -3.52 -1.80 -18.01
N SER A 126 -4.19 -1.26 -19.04
CA SER A 126 -5.36 -0.38 -18.89
C SER A 126 -6.53 -1.02 -18.14
N ARG A 127 -6.63 -2.35 -18.12
CA ARG A 127 -7.67 -3.10 -17.41
C ARG A 127 -7.23 -3.53 -16.00
N VAL A 128 -5.97 -3.88 -15.83
CA VAL A 128 -5.44 -4.37 -14.55
C VAL A 128 -5.25 -3.24 -13.55
N ALA A 129 -4.68 -2.10 -13.98
CA ALA A 129 -4.35 -0.99 -13.10
C ALA A 129 -5.57 -0.38 -12.34
N PRO A 130 -6.74 -0.21 -12.96
CA PRO A 130 -7.93 0.25 -12.24
C PRO A 130 -8.40 -0.72 -11.15
N ILE A 131 -8.32 -2.04 -11.40
CA ILE A 131 -8.73 -3.05 -10.40
C ILE A 131 -7.81 -3.01 -9.17
N ASP A 132 -6.51 -2.77 -9.37
CA ASP A 132 -5.56 -2.60 -8.27
C ASP A 132 -5.95 -1.44 -7.33
N LYS A 133 -6.60 -0.38 -7.85
CA LYS A 133 -7.10 0.74 -7.03
C LYS A 133 -8.19 0.33 -6.04
N LEU A 134 -8.92 -0.76 -6.29
CA LEU A 134 -9.90 -1.30 -5.33
C LEU A 134 -9.25 -1.75 -4.02
N SER A 135 -7.93 -1.97 -4.01
CA SER A 135 -7.17 -2.27 -2.78
C SER A 135 -7.35 -1.19 -1.70
N THR A 136 -7.56 0.07 -2.09
CA THR A 136 -7.85 1.16 -1.13
C THR A 136 -9.17 0.93 -0.42
N VAL A 137 -10.22 0.64 -1.17
CA VAL A 137 -11.56 0.37 -0.61
C VAL A 137 -11.53 -0.87 0.26
N LEU A 138 -10.88 -1.94 -0.21
CA LEU A 138 -10.71 -3.17 0.56
C LEU A 138 -9.91 -2.93 1.86
N ALA A 139 -8.86 -2.12 1.82
CA ALA A 139 -8.09 -1.78 3.02
C ALA A 139 -8.91 -1.01 4.05
N ILE A 140 -9.75 -0.06 3.61
CA ILE A 140 -10.68 0.67 4.49
C ILE A 140 -11.67 -0.32 5.12
N VAL A 141 -12.33 -1.13 4.32
CA VAL A 141 -13.31 -2.12 4.82
C VAL A 141 -12.66 -3.09 5.80
N LEU A 142 -11.46 -3.59 5.49
CA LEU A 142 -10.72 -4.46 6.40
C LEU A 142 -10.31 -3.74 7.69
N ALA A 143 -9.93 -2.46 7.63
CA ALA A 143 -9.61 -1.67 8.83
C ALA A 143 -10.83 -1.55 9.76
N LEU A 144 -12.00 -1.28 9.21
CA LEU A 144 -13.25 -1.18 9.96
C LEU A 144 -13.62 -2.51 10.61
N ILE A 145 -13.54 -3.63 9.86
CA ILE A 145 -13.97 -4.96 10.33
C ILE A 145 -12.94 -5.59 11.26
N LEU A 146 -11.65 -5.56 10.89
CA LEU A 146 -10.59 -6.29 11.61
C LEU A 146 -9.94 -5.48 12.71
N LEU A 147 -9.82 -4.16 12.54
CA LEU A 147 -9.21 -3.28 13.54
C LEU A 147 -10.27 -2.60 14.43
N GLY A 148 -11.56 -2.71 14.08
CA GLY A 148 -12.65 -2.08 14.84
C GLY A 148 -12.57 -0.56 14.81
N GLU A 149 -12.02 0.04 13.74
CA GLU A 149 -11.92 1.49 13.62
C GLU A 149 -13.32 2.11 13.57
N PRO A 150 -13.62 3.17 14.37
CA PRO A 150 -14.93 3.78 14.38
C PRO A 150 -15.17 4.54 13.06
N VAL A 151 -16.42 4.53 12.59
CA VAL A 151 -16.85 5.29 11.40
C VAL A 151 -17.84 6.36 11.83
N SER A 152 -17.51 7.62 11.55
CA SER A 152 -18.46 8.72 11.66
C SER A 152 -19.34 8.82 10.40
N ALA A 153 -20.39 9.63 10.43
CA ALA A 153 -21.21 9.89 9.23
C ALA A 153 -20.36 10.51 8.10
N TRP A 154 -19.43 11.39 8.41
CA TRP A 154 -18.48 11.97 7.45
C TRP A 154 -17.51 10.93 6.90
N GLY A 155 -17.03 10.01 7.76
CA GLY A 155 -16.21 8.88 7.34
C GLY A 155 -16.95 7.96 6.37
N ALA A 156 -18.21 7.65 6.62
CA ALA A 156 -19.04 6.86 5.72
C ALA A 156 -19.24 7.55 4.35
N ALA A 157 -19.51 8.85 4.34
CA ALA A 157 -19.57 9.65 3.11
C ALA A 157 -18.22 9.63 2.36
N GLY A 158 -17.10 9.73 3.09
CA GLY A 158 -15.75 9.63 2.54
C GLY A 158 -15.49 8.28 1.86
N ILE A 159 -15.88 7.17 2.48
CA ILE A 159 -15.76 5.82 1.90
C ILE A 159 -16.55 5.71 0.60
N VAL A 160 -17.79 6.21 0.59
CA VAL A 160 -18.64 6.20 -0.62
C VAL A 160 -17.99 7.04 -1.72
N ALA A 161 -17.46 8.24 -1.39
CA ALA A 161 -16.81 9.11 -2.36
C ALA A 161 -15.52 8.47 -2.91
N ILE A 162 -14.66 7.87 -2.08
CA ILE A 162 -13.46 7.16 -2.51
C ILE A 162 -13.83 5.98 -3.43
N THR A 163 -14.85 5.21 -3.06
CA THR A 163 -15.32 4.07 -3.85
C THR A 163 -15.84 4.54 -5.21
N ALA A 164 -16.72 5.54 -5.23
CA ALA A 164 -17.25 6.13 -6.46
C ALA A 164 -16.12 6.71 -7.33
N GLY A 165 -15.18 7.45 -6.73
CA GLY A 165 -14.01 8.00 -7.41
C GLY A 165 -13.15 6.92 -8.05
N THR A 166 -12.85 5.85 -7.30
CA THR A 166 -12.09 4.71 -7.81
C THR A 166 -12.79 4.03 -8.98
N LEU A 167 -14.10 3.79 -8.88
CA LEU A 167 -14.90 3.19 -9.95
C LEU A 167 -15.03 4.11 -11.19
N LEU A 168 -15.12 5.42 -10.99
CA LEU A 168 -15.10 6.39 -12.10
C LEU A 168 -13.78 6.39 -12.89
N MET A 169 -12.66 6.09 -12.24
CA MET A 169 -11.36 5.98 -12.89
C MET A 169 -11.20 4.66 -13.69
N VAL A 170 -12.05 3.66 -13.42
CA VAL A 170 -12.11 2.40 -14.19
C VAL A 170 -12.93 2.62 -15.46
N GLU A 171 -12.48 2.12 -16.60
CA GLU A 171 -13.25 2.21 -17.84
C GLU A 171 -14.48 1.29 -17.81
N PRO A 172 -15.65 1.74 -18.34
CA PRO A 172 -16.86 0.92 -18.36
C PRO A 172 -16.74 -0.39 -19.14
N SER A 173 -15.93 -0.38 -20.19
CA SER A 173 -15.59 -1.54 -21.00
C SER A 173 -14.97 -2.68 -20.18
N ASP A 174 -14.22 -2.32 -19.13
CA ASP A 174 -13.55 -3.28 -18.27
C ASP A 174 -14.51 -3.89 -17.24
N LEU A 175 -15.49 -3.12 -16.76
CA LEU A 175 -16.53 -3.59 -15.86
C LEU A 175 -17.56 -4.49 -16.54
N SER A 176 -17.91 -4.23 -17.80
CA SER A 176 -18.87 -5.04 -18.58
C SER A 176 -18.34 -6.44 -18.89
N GLY A 177 -17.02 -6.64 -18.92
CA GLY A 177 -16.37 -7.94 -19.09
C GLY A 177 -16.31 -8.81 -17.84
N LEU A 178 -16.60 -8.24 -16.66
CA LEU A 178 -16.47 -8.88 -15.34
C LEU A 178 -17.21 -10.24 -15.22
N PRO A 179 -18.49 -10.37 -15.60
CA PRO A 179 -19.22 -11.65 -15.46
C PRO A 179 -18.67 -12.76 -16.34
N ARG A 180 -18.18 -12.39 -17.53
CA ARG A 180 -17.60 -13.34 -18.49
C ARG A 180 -16.20 -13.78 -18.05
N ALA A 181 -15.42 -12.87 -17.50
CA ALA A 181 -14.08 -13.11 -16.96
C ALA A 181 -14.08 -14.01 -15.71
N LEU A 182 -15.09 -13.89 -14.85
CA LEU A 182 -15.25 -14.74 -13.65
C LEU A 182 -15.63 -16.19 -14.00
N ARG A 183 -16.31 -16.42 -15.13
CA ARG A 183 -16.72 -17.75 -15.60
C ARG A 183 -15.59 -18.51 -16.32
N GLY A 184 -14.59 -17.82 -16.82
CA GLY A 184 -13.52 -18.38 -17.67
C GLY A 184 -12.26 -18.79 -16.93
N GLY A 185 -12.31 -19.44 -15.79
CA GLY A 185 -11.23 -19.90 -14.91
C GLY A 185 -9.80 -19.59 -15.39
N GLY A 186 -9.05 -18.78 -14.65
CA GLY A 186 -7.70 -18.34 -15.01
C GLY A 186 -7.66 -16.95 -15.66
N SER A 187 -8.74 -16.19 -15.60
CA SER A 187 -8.84 -14.86 -16.19
C SER A 187 -7.93 -13.87 -15.45
N TRP A 188 -7.37 -12.92 -16.19
CA TRP A 188 -6.59 -11.79 -15.66
C TRP A 188 -7.26 -11.10 -14.47
N LEU A 189 -8.62 -11.09 -14.45
CA LEU A 189 -9.42 -10.42 -13.43
C LEU A 189 -9.29 -11.08 -12.06
N VAL A 190 -9.28 -12.43 -12.00
CA VAL A 190 -9.11 -13.16 -10.72
C VAL A 190 -7.76 -12.79 -10.09
N TYR A 191 -6.69 -12.73 -10.90
CA TYR A 191 -5.38 -12.32 -10.44
C TYR A 191 -5.34 -10.84 -10.03
N ALA A 192 -6.02 -9.95 -10.77
CA ALA A 192 -6.09 -8.53 -10.42
C ALA A 192 -6.86 -8.30 -9.10
N LEU A 193 -7.97 -9.00 -8.88
CA LEU A 193 -8.71 -8.95 -7.61
C LEU A 193 -7.92 -9.55 -6.45
N ALA A 194 -7.22 -10.65 -6.67
CA ALA A 194 -6.32 -11.25 -5.68
C ALA A 194 -5.18 -10.28 -5.33
N SER A 195 -4.58 -9.61 -6.32
CA SER A 195 -3.59 -8.57 -6.10
C SER A 195 -4.13 -7.45 -5.21
N ALA A 196 -5.31 -6.93 -5.52
CA ALA A 196 -5.94 -5.88 -4.73
C ALA A 196 -6.23 -6.32 -3.28
N LEU A 197 -6.67 -7.56 -3.08
CA LEU A 197 -6.90 -8.12 -1.75
C LEU A 197 -5.60 -8.24 -0.96
N PHE A 198 -4.55 -8.82 -1.55
CA PHE A 198 -3.25 -8.94 -0.89
C PHE A 198 -2.61 -7.57 -0.61
N ALA A 199 -2.78 -6.59 -1.51
CA ALA A 199 -2.33 -5.22 -1.28
C ALA A 199 -3.05 -4.58 -0.08
N ALA A 200 -4.36 -4.80 0.08
CA ALA A 200 -5.12 -4.35 1.23
C ALA A 200 -4.65 -5.04 2.52
N LEU A 201 -4.48 -6.36 2.49
CA LEU A 201 -3.96 -7.14 3.62
C LEU A 201 -2.57 -6.68 4.06
N THR A 202 -1.71 -6.29 3.13
CA THR A 202 -0.38 -5.73 3.44
C THR A 202 -0.45 -4.58 4.45
N SER A 203 -1.37 -3.64 4.26
CA SER A 203 -1.54 -2.48 5.14
C SER A 203 -2.07 -2.87 6.52
N ILE A 204 -3.07 -3.74 6.56
CA ILE A 204 -3.70 -4.17 7.81
C ILE A 204 -2.75 -5.01 8.66
N LEU A 205 -2.12 -6.02 8.04
CA LEU A 205 -1.12 -6.85 8.72
C LEU A 205 0.08 -6.02 9.19
N GLY A 206 0.52 -5.08 8.34
CA GLY A 206 1.59 -4.14 8.69
C GLY A 206 1.23 -3.29 9.91
N LYS A 207 0.01 -2.72 9.96
CA LYS A 207 -0.46 -1.95 11.12
C LYS A 207 -0.46 -2.77 12.41
N VAL A 208 -0.94 -4.01 12.36
CA VAL A 208 -0.92 -4.90 13.53
C VAL A 208 0.53 -5.22 13.93
N GLY A 209 1.40 -5.49 12.95
CA GLY A 209 2.81 -5.83 13.20
C GLY A 209 3.62 -4.70 13.83
N ILE A 210 3.33 -3.42 13.50
CA ILE A 210 4.06 -2.28 14.06
C ILE A 210 3.47 -1.74 15.37
N SER A 211 2.35 -2.27 15.86
CA SER A 211 1.65 -1.72 17.04
C SER A 211 2.53 -1.70 18.31
N GLY A 212 3.42 -2.67 18.47
CA GLY A 212 4.38 -2.77 19.58
C GLY A 212 5.85 -2.55 19.20
N VAL A 213 6.14 -2.19 17.94
CA VAL A 213 7.48 -2.10 17.38
C VAL A 213 7.77 -0.67 16.91
N ASP A 214 9.03 -0.26 16.92
CA ASP A 214 9.44 0.98 16.25
C ASP A 214 9.13 0.90 14.74
N PRO A 215 8.47 1.90 14.13
CA PRO A 215 8.04 1.82 12.73
C PRO A 215 9.22 1.67 11.76
N THR A 216 10.37 2.25 12.07
CA THR A 216 11.58 2.14 11.23
C THR A 216 12.09 0.71 11.24
N LEU A 217 12.20 0.11 12.44
CA LEU A 217 12.59 -1.29 12.60
C LEU A 217 11.55 -2.24 11.96
N GLY A 218 10.27 -2.01 12.19
CA GLY A 218 9.19 -2.79 11.56
C GLY A 218 9.26 -2.75 10.03
N THR A 219 9.55 -1.56 9.46
CA THR A 219 9.77 -1.41 8.01
C THR A 219 10.98 -2.20 7.55
N ALA A 220 12.11 -2.13 8.28
CA ALA A 220 13.33 -2.84 7.93
C ALA A 220 13.13 -4.37 7.94
N VAL A 221 12.54 -4.92 9.01
CA VAL A 221 12.25 -6.37 9.13
C VAL A 221 11.32 -6.84 8.01
N ARG A 222 10.22 -6.12 7.78
CA ARG A 222 9.27 -6.46 6.72
C ARG A 222 9.92 -6.43 5.33
N THR A 223 10.81 -5.46 5.09
CA THR A 223 11.46 -5.29 3.78
C THR A 223 12.36 -6.46 3.42
N VAL A 224 12.95 -7.17 4.40
CA VAL A 224 13.71 -8.41 4.14
C VAL A 224 12.82 -9.47 3.47
N VAL A 225 11.60 -9.64 3.98
CA VAL A 225 10.63 -10.60 3.40
C VAL A 225 10.22 -10.16 1.99
N VAL A 226 9.94 -8.87 1.79
CA VAL A 226 9.61 -8.31 0.47
C VAL A 226 10.76 -8.47 -0.50
N LEU A 227 12.00 -8.26 -0.06
CA LEU A 227 13.21 -8.47 -0.86
C LEU A 227 13.33 -9.93 -1.31
N ALA A 228 13.18 -10.87 -0.37
CA ALA A 228 13.21 -12.29 -0.70
C ALA A 228 12.13 -12.66 -1.74
N MET A 229 10.90 -12.18 -1.55
CA MET A 229 9.81 -12.41 -2.50
C MET A 229 10.07 -11.79 -3.88
N ALA A 230 10.65 -10.59 -3.94
CA ALA A 230 10.99 -9.92 -5.20
C ALA A 230 12.00 -10.75 -6.00
N TRP A 231 13.04 -11.29 -5.36
CA TRP A 231 14.02 -12.14 -6.01
C TRP A 231 13.47 -13.51 -6.38
N VAL A 232 12.59 -14.10 -5.57
CA VAL A 232 11.83 -15.32 -5.95
C VAL A 232 11.04 -15.08 -7.24
N ILE A 233 10.39 -13.91 -7.38
CA ILE A 233 9.66 -13.56 -8.62
C ILE A 233 10.61 -13.51 -9.82
N VAL A 234 11.78 -12.87 -9.70
CA VAL A 234 12.78 -12.77 -10.78
C VAL A 234 13.30 -14.16 -11.18
N THR A 235 13.59 -15.03 -10.19
CA THR A 235 14.07 -16.39 -10.45
C THR A 235 13.03 -17.26 -11.12
N VAL A 236 11.77 -17.25 -10.64
CA VAL A 236 10.66 -18.00 -11.22
C VAL A 236 10.35 -17.55 -12.65
N GLN A 237 10.55 -16.27 -12.95
CA GLN A 237 10.39 -15.73 -14.31
C GLN A 237 11.60 -16.00 -15.22
N GLY A 238 12.69 -16.59 -14.72
CA GLY A 238 13.91 -16.87 -15.50
C GLY A 238 14.69 -15.61 -15.91
N ARG A 239 14.49 -14.47 -15.21
CA ARG A 239 15.03 -13.17 -15.61
C ARG A 239 16.29 -12.73 -14.85
N LEU A 240 17.01 -13.66 -14.23
CA LEU A 240 18.26 -13.34 -13.52
C LEU A 240 19.35 -12.79 -14.46
N GLY A 241 19.37 -13.24 -15.72
CA GLY A 241 20.30 -12.75 -16.74
C GLY A 241 20.15 -11.27 -17.03
N ASP A 242 18.91 -10.78 -17.06
CA ASP A 242 18.56 -9.39 -17.39
C ASP A 242 19.24 -8.38 -16.43
N VAL A 243 19.61 -8.81 -15.21
CA VAL A 243 20.27 -7.94 -14.21
C VAL A 243 21.61 -7.40 -14.71
N ARG A 244 22.33 -8.18 -15.53
CA ARG A 244 23.65 -7.79 -16.05
C ARG A 244 23.59 -6.86 -17.26
N GLU A 245 22.44 -6.78 -17.89
CA GLU A 245 22.23 -6.05 -19.14
C GLU A 245 21.61 -4.66 -18.94
N ILE A 246 21.42 -4.24 -17.68
CA ILE A 246 20.76 -2.97 -17.36
C ILE A 246 21.66 -1.78 -17.73
N PRO A 247 21.17 -0.84 -18.55
CA PRO A 247 21.90 0.38 -18.84
C PRO A 247 22.14 1.22 -17.58
N ALA A 248 23.33 1.82 -17.43
CA ALA A 248 23.69 2.59 -16.24
C ALA A 248 22.69 3.74 -15.94
N ARG A 249 22.12 4.34 -16.98
CA ARG A 249 21.10 5.39 -16.83
C ARG A 249 19.80 4.86 -16.19
N GLU A 250 19.33 3.69 -16.63
CA GLU A 250 18.13 3.05 -16.07
C GLU A 250 18.40 2.60 -14.63
N LEU A 251 19.59 2.03 -14.36
CA LEU A 251 20.01 1.65 -13.02
C LEU A 251 20.00 2.87 -12.07
N ALA A 252 20.48 4.04 -12.51
CA ALA A 252 20.43 5.26 -11.69
C ALA A 252 18.99 5.66 -11.34
N PHE A 253 18.04 5.58 -12.29
CA PHE A 253 16.62 5.83 -12.03
C PHE A 253 15.99 4.78 -11.12
N ILE A 254 16.37 3.50 -11.26
CA ILE A 254 15.90 2.42 -10.38
C ILE A 254 16.38 2.67 -8.95
N VAL A 255 17.65 3.04 -8.75
CA VAL A 255 18.22 3.37 -7.44
C VAL A 255 17.53 4.60 -6.84
N ALA A 256 17.35 5.68 -7.59
CA ALA A 256 16.63 6.87 -7.14
C ALA A 256 15.16 6.56 -6.77
N SER A 257 14.49 5.73 -7.58
CA SER A 257 13.15 5.21 -7.27
C SER A 257 13.14 4.38 -5.98
N GLY A 258 14.20 3.59 -5.74
CA GLY A 258 14.37 2.82 -4.52
C GLY A 258 14.51 3.71 -3.28
N ALA A 259 15.31 4.78 -3.37
CA ALA A 259 15.45 5.76 -2.30
C ALA A 259 14.12 6.47 -1.99
N ALA A 260 13.38 6.89 -3.02
CA ALA A 260 12.05 7.48 -2.87
C ALA A 260 11.06 6.46 -2.25
N THR A 261 11.10 5.20 -2.67
CA THR A 261 10.27 4.13 -2.07
C THR A 261 10.60 3.92 -0.59
N CYS A 262 11.89 3.92 -0.23
CA CYS A 262 12.33 3.79 1.15
C CYS A 262 11.77 4.93 2.01
N ALA A 263 11.91 6.18 1.56
CA ALA A 263 11.38 7.34 2.25
C ALA A 263 9.83 7.26 2.38
N SER A 264 9.14 6.85 1.31
CA SER A 264 7.70 6.63 1.33
C SER A 264 7.30 5.58 2.37
N TRP A 265 7.93 4.41 2.39
CA TRP A 265 7.56 3.34 3.32
C TRP A 265 7.86 3.68 4.78
N LEU A 266 9.00 4.31 5.05
CA LEU A 266 9.31 4.79 6.40
C LEU A 266 8.23 5.78 6.89
N ALA A 267 7.90 6.77 6.07
CA ALA A 267 6.85 7.75 6.39
C ALA A 267 5.46 7.08 6.53
N TYR A 268 5.11 6.14 5.65
CA TYR A 268 3.86 5.40 5.69
C TYR A 268 3.68 4.61 6.98
N TYR A 269 4.70 3.83 7.38
CA TYR A 269 4.60 3.01 8.59
C TYR A 269 4.64 3.85 9.87
N HIS A 270 5.33 5.00 9.86
CA HIS A 270 5.20 5.98 10.94
C HIS A 270 3.77 6.53 11.04
N ALA A 271 3.18 6.92 9.92
CA ALA A 271 1.79 7.36 9.89
C ALA A 271 0.83 6.26 10.36
N LEU A 272 1.05 5.02 9.88
CA LEU A 272 0.18 3.88 10.18
C LEU A 272 0.26 3.44 11.65
N LYS A 273 1.37 3.69 12.33
CA LYS A 273 1.51 3.40 13.77
C LYS A 273 0.54 4.23 14.60
N ASP A 274 0.49 5.54 14.36
CA ASP A 274 -0.25 6.49 15.20
C ASP A 274 -1.62 6.85 14.63
N GLY A 275 -1.80 6.78 13.31
CA GLY A 275 -3.04 7.11 12.60
C GLY A 275 -3.93 5.89 12.29
N PRO A 276 -5.24 6.09 12.09
CA PRO A 276 -6.14 5.03 11.67
C PRO A 276 -5.82 4.57 10.24
N ALA A 277 -5.82 3.25 9.99
CA ALA A 277 -5.51 2.71 8.68
C ALA A 277 -6.53 3.14 7.62
N SER A 278 -7.80 3.27 8.02
CA SER A 278 -8.90 3.77 7.17
C SER A 278 -8.65 5.18 6.61
N VAL A 279 -7.80 5.98 7.27
CA VAL A 279 -7.45 7.36 6.85
C VAL A 279 -6.06 7.41 6.21
N VAL A 280 -5.07 6.73 6.80
CA VAL A 280 -3.68 6.74 6.31
C VAL A 280 -3.58 6.13 4.91
N VAL A 281 -4.27 4.99 4.66
CA VAL A 281 -4.23 4.33 3.36
C VAL A 281 -4.78 5.22 2.22
N PRO A 282 -5.95 5.86 2.35
CA PRO A 282 -6.41 6.82 1.33
C PRO A 282 -5.48 8.01 1.11
N ILE A 283 -4.88 8.58 2.17
CA ILE A 283 -3.91 9.68 2.01
C ILE A 283 -2.71 9.23 1.17
N ASP A 284 -2.15 8.07 1.47
CA ASP A 284 -1.04 7.52 0.69
C ASP A 284 -1.39 7.35 -0.80
N LYS A 285 -2.64 6.96 -1.10
CA LYS A 285 -3.13 6.83 -2.48
C LYS A 285 -3.30 8.16 -3.21
N LEU A 286 -3.28 9.30 -2.51
CA LEU A 286 -3.16 10.63 -3.15
C LEU A 286 -1.81 10.83 -3.88
N SER A 287 -0.86 9.92 -3.73
CA SER A 287 0.34 9.82 -4.59
C SER A 287 0.00 9.88 -6.09
N ILE A 288 -1.20 9.44 -6.47
CA ILE A 288 -1.71 9.56 -7.83
C ILE A 288 -1.78 11.02 -8.32
N LEU A 289 -2.04 11.99 -7.43
CA LEU A 289 -2.04 13.42 -7.77
C LEU A 289 -0.66 13.88 -8.25
N VAL A 290 0.38 13.44 -7.54
CA VAL A 290 1.77 13.75 -7.89
C VAL A 290 2.10 13.14 -9.25
N THR A 291 1.70 11.86 -9.46
CA THR A 291 1.93 11.17 -10.73
C THR A 291 1.19 11.83 -11.88
N VAL A 292 -0.10 12.18 -11.69
CA VAL A 292 -0.94 12.84 -12.72
C VAL A 292 -0.42 14.23 -13.05
N ALA A 293 -0.09 15.04 -12.03
CA ALA A 293 0.45 16.38 -12.21
C ALA A 293 1.76 16.34 -13.01
N PHE A 294 2.65 15.40 -12.68
CA PHE A 294 3.90 15.22 -13.40
C PHE A 294 3.69 14.71 -14.84
N SER A 295 2.81 13.71 -15.03
CA SER A 295 2.49 13.18 -16.35
C SER A 295 1.89 14.25 -17.26
N ALA A 296 1.03 15.11 -16.72
CA ALA A 296 0.48 16.25 -17.46
C ALA A 296 1.57 17.28 -17.84
N ALA A 297 2.46 17.61 -16.88
CA ALA A 297 3.48 18.65 -17.08
C ALA A 297 4.64 18.21 -17.98
N VAL A 298 5.11 16.96 -17.84
CA VAL A 298 6.33 16.47 -18.50
C VAL A 298 6.02 15.63 -19.74
N PHE A 299 5.02 14.75 -19.67
CA PHE A 299 4.65 13.86 -20.77
C PHE A 299 3.50 14.41 -21.61
N HIS A 300 2.91 15.57 -21.21
CA HIS A 300 1.75 16.19 -21.86
C HIS A 300 0.58 15.22 -22.05
N GLU A 301 0.43 14.26 -21.13
CA GLU A 301 -0.66 13.28 -21.15
C GLU A 301 -2.01 13.98 -20.93
N ARG A 302 -3.01 13.62 -21.75
CA ARG A 302 -4.37 14.13 -21.61
C ARG A 302 -5.20 13.14 -20.82
N PHE A 303 -5.81 13.61 -19.72
CA PHE A 303 -6.70 12.81 -18.91
C PHE A 303 -8.18 13.05 -19.32
N THR A 304 -8.98 12.00 -19.33
CA THR A 304 -10.41 12.12 -19.62
C THR A 304 -11.12 12.88 -18.50
N ARG A 305 -12.22 13.59 -18.82
CA ARG A 305 -13.04 14.29 -17.83
C ARG A 305 -13.54 13.34 -16.73
N ARG A 306 -13.87 12.11 -17.11
CA ARG A 306 -14.29 11.06 -16.18
C ARG A 306 -13.17 10.70 -15.19
N TYR A 307 -11.94 10.52 -15.66
CA TYR A 307 -10.77 10.25 -14.82
C TYR A 307 -10.54 11.38 -13.81
N LEU A 308 -10.59 12.64 -14.26
CA LEU A 308 -10.43 13.81 -13.40
C LEU A 308 -11.55 13.94 -12.37
N ALA A 309 -12.79 13.64 -12.75
CA ALA A 309 -13.91 13.57 -11.81
C ALA A 309 -13.68 12.48 -10.75
N GLY A 310 -13.26 11.29 -11.16
CA GLY A 310 -12.90 10.21 -10.22
C GLY A 310 -11.80 10.61 -9.25
N LEU A 311 -10.77 11.30 -9.75
CA LEU A 311 -9.69 11.84 -8.94
C LEU A 311 -10.19 12.89 -7.92
N ALA A 312 -11.09 13.79 -8.33
CA ALA A 312 -11.71 14.77 -7.45
C ALA A 312 -12.54 14.10 -6.34
N PHE A 313 -13.33 13.07 -6.67
CA PHE A 313 -14.08 12.28 -5.69
C PHE A 313 -13.13 11.56 -4.69
N LEU A 314 -12.04 11.00 -5.16
CA LEU A 314 -11.03 10.36 -4.32
C LEU A 314 -10.40 11.36 -3.34
N CYS A 315 -10.06 12.56 -3.81
CA CYS A 315 -9.52 13.63 -2.97
C CYS A 315 -10.55 14.13 -1.94
N ALA A 316 -11.77 14.41 -2.37
CA ALA A 316 -12.84 14.87 -1.49
C ALA A 316 -13.19 13.82 -0.43
N GLY A 317 -13.27 12.55 -0.83
CA GLY A 317 -13.53 11.43 0.08
C GLY A 317 -12.41 11.23 1.10
N THR A 318 -11.14 11.35 0.67
CA THR A 318 -9.99 11.30 1.59
C THR A 318 -10.01 12.47 2.58
N ALA A 319 -10.31 13.68 2.11
CA ALA A 319 -10.44 14.86 2.97
C ALA A 319 -11.58 14.68 4.00
N ALA A 320 -12.73 14.15 3.57
CA ALA A 320 -13.85 13.84 4.47
C ALA A 320 -13.46 12.85 5.57
N MET A 321 -12.65 11.83 5.23
CA MET A 321 -12.16 10.85 6.22
C MET A 321 -11.14 11.45 7.20
N VAL A 322 -10.36 12.44 6.77
CA VAL A 322 -9.39 13.13 7.67
C VAL A 322 -10.11 14.01 8.69
N VAL A 323 -11.22 14.62 8.29
CA VAL A 323 -12.02 15.54 9.16
C VAL A 323 -13.01 14.76 10.05
N ALA A 324 -13.29 13.52 9.73
CA ALA A 324 -14.25 12.66 10.44
C ALA A 324 -13.75 12.17 11.79
#